data_f54e812a215955ad1df7e8a0dfc47090
#
_entry.id   f54e812a215955ad1df7e8a0dfc47090
#
_cell.length_a   1.000
_cell.length_b   1.000
_cell.length_c   1.000
_cell.angle_alpha   90.00
_cell.angle_beta   90.00
_cell.angle_gamma   90.00
#
_symmetry.space_group_name_H-M   'P 1'
#
loop_
_entity.id
_entity.type
_entity.pdbx_description
1 polymer ?
#
loop_
_entity_poly.entity_id
_entity_poly.type
_entity_poly.pdbx_seq_one_letter_code
_entity_poly.pdbx_strand_id
1 'polypeptide(L)'
;MTDVAPPPHANLKDAARTWFESLRDQLCTTFEAIEDAALEHAKGEHAKGQDAEGWHAPDAQSAGDSEAGGSTIRFTAPPAAPPAPPRPAEGRFVRTTWSRPTPDGSSGGGGVMSVLHGGVFEKVGVNVSTVWGEFSPEFRAQIPGAEHDPRFWASGISLVAHMRSPRVPAAHFNTRMLVTTKGWFGGGGDLTPMRLDAPEAMDDAADFHATFKAACDRHNPHYYPDFKAWCDRYFFLPHRNEPRGAGGIFFDHHFTGDAAADFAFTRDVGLAFLDAFPRIVRRRMAEPWAPAEREHQLIRRGRYVEFNLIHDRGTLFGLKTGGNVEAILMSLPPEVRWP
;
A
#
# COMPACT_ATOMS: atom_id res chain seq x y z
N MET A 1 -43.33 15.60 -9.24
CA MET A 1 -42.09 14.94 -8.85
C MET A 1 -41.86 13.87 -9.89
N THR A 2 -40.94 14.08 -10.80
CA THR A 2 -40.56 13.07 -11.78
C THR A 2 -39.79 12.01 -11.03
N ASP A 3 -40.32 10.80 -11.01
CA ASP A 3 -39.69 9.60 -10.42
C ASP A 3 -38.46 9.28 -11.28
N VAL A 4 -37.32 9.86 -10.91
CA VAL A 4 -36.07 9.60 -11.59
C VAL A 4 -35.59 8.23 -11.11
N ALA A 5 -35.54 7.26 -12.01
CA ALA A 5 -35.06 5.93 -11.70
C ALA A 5 -33.69 6.03 -10.96
N PRO A 6 -33.46 5.23 -9.91
CA PRO A 6 -32.21 5.24 -9.20
C PRO A 6 -31.05 4.89 -10.16
N PRO A 7 -29.84 5.45 -9.95
CA PRO A 7 -28.71 5.16 -10.81
C PRO A 7 -28.40 3.65 -10.82
N PRO A 8 -27.90 3.10 -11.94
CA PRO A 8 -27.74 1.65 -12.13
C PRO A 8 -26.92 0.93 -11.05
N HIS A 9 -26.10 1.68 -10.34
CA HIS A 9 -25.21 1.16 -9.28
C HIS A 9 -25.84 1.27 -7.87
N ALA A 10 -26.99 1.91 -7.69
CA ALA A 10 -27.55 2.18 -6.36
C ALA A 10 -27.82 0.90 -5.56
N ASN A 11 -28.23 -0.16 -6.22
CA ASN A 11 -28.50 -1.47 -5.63
C ASN A 11 -27.25 -2.27 -5.26
N LEU A 12 -26.05 -1.86 -5.70
CA LEU A 12 -24.78 -2.53 -5.42
C LEU A 12 -24.03 -1.93 -4.21
N LYS A 13 -24.50 -0.82 -3.64
CA LYS A 13 -23.78 -0.11 -2.57
C LYS A 13 -23.42 -1.00 -1.38
N ASP A 14 -24.37 -1.76 -0.87
CA ASP A 14 -24.15 -2.66 0.27
C ASP A 14 -23.25 -3.84 -0.11
N ALA A 15 -23.43 -4.41 -1.29
CA ALA A 15 -22.59 -5.48 -1.79
C ALA A 15 -21.14 -5.01 -1.98
N ALA A 16 -20.94 -3.82 -2.52
CA ALA A 16 -19.61 -3.23 -2.71
C ALA A 16 -18.92 -2.94 -1.36
N ARG A 17 -19.63 -2.34 -0.40
CA ARG A 17 -19.11 -2.11 0.96
C ARG A 17 -18.67 -3.43 1.59
N THR A 18 -19.54 -4.42 1.63
CA THR A 18 -19.26 -5.74 2.22
C THR A 18 -18.07 -6.41 1.53
N TRP A 19 -17.97 -6.28 0.21
CA TRP A 19 -16.82 -6.81 -0.54
C TRP A 19 -15.50 -6.15 -0.12
N PHE A 20 -15.43 -4.82 -0.05
CA PHE A 20 -14.20 -4.12 0.33
C PHE A 20 -13.78 -4.42 1.77
N GLU A 21 -14.74 -4.55 2.69
CA GLU A 21 -14.48 -4.99 4.06
C GLU A 21 -13.93 -6.42 4.12
N SER A 22 -14.54 -7.36 3.37
CA SER A 22 -14.07 -8.73 3.26
C SER A 22 -12.68 -8.84 2.63
N LEU A 23 -12.41 -8.08 1.57
CA LEU A 23 -11.10 -8.07 0.92
C LEU A 23 -10.02 -7.52 1.86
N ARG A 24 -10.31 -6.45 2.65
CA ARG A 24 -9.40 -5.97 3.70
C ARG A 24 -9.06 -7.09 4.67
N ASP A 25 -10.05 -7.83 5.15
CA ASP A 25 -9.83 -8.88 6.15
C ASP A 25 -8.99 -10.03 5.57
N GLN A 26 -9.22 -10.42 4.32
CA GLN A 26 -8.40 -11.41 3.63
C GLN A 26 -6.95 -10.94 3.46
N LEU A 27 -6.74 -9.69 3.04
CA LEU A 27 -5.40 -9.11 2.89
C LEU A 27 -4.68 -9.02 4.23
N CYS A 28 -5.35 -8.53 5.28
CA CYS A 28 -4.77 -8.45 6.63
C CYS A 28 -4.36 -9.82 7.13
N THR A 29 -5.23 -10.81 7.07
CA THR A 29 -4.93 -12.19 7.48
C THR A 29 -3.76 -12.79 6.69
N THR A 30 -3.73 -12.56 5.38
CA THR A 30 -2.65 -13.07 4.51
C THR A 30 -1.29 -12.44 4.87
N PHE A 31 -1.25 -11.15 5.17
CA PHE A 31 0.00 -10.46 5.50
C PHE A 31 0.49 -10.80 6.91
N GLU A 32 -0.40 -10.95 7.87
CA GLU A 32 -0.06 -11.46 9.21
C GLU A 32 0.51 -12.88 9.15
N ALA A 33 -0.04 -13.74 8.29
CA ALA A 33 0.50 -15.09 8.07
C ALA A 33 1.90 -15.09 7.40
N ILE A 34 2.22 -14.05 6.61
CA ILE A 34 3.59 -13.87 6.07
C ILE A 34 4.56 -13.48 7.18
N GLU A 35 4.16 -12.58 8.08
CA GLU A 35 4.99 -12.22 9.25
C GLU A 35 5.24 -13.43 10.17
N ASP A 36 4.21 -14.26 10.43
CA ASP A 36 4.34 -15.48 11.21
C ASP A 36 5.33 -16.45 10.57
N ALA A 37 5.22 -16.68 9.26
CA ALA A 37 6.13 -17.56 8.54
C ALA A 37 7.58 -17.07 8.57
N ALA A 38 7.81 -15.76 8.49
CA ALA A 38 9.14 -15.17 8.57
C ALA A 38 9.75 -15.34 9.99
N LEU A 39 8.93 -15.15 11.03
CA LEU A 39 9.35 -15.35 12.42
C LEU A 39 9.74 -16.81 12.69
N GLU A 40 8.98 -17.78 12.19
CA GLU A 40 9.29 -19.20 12.34
C GLU A 40 10.57 -19.59 11.59
N HIS A 41 10.79 -19.05 10.40
CA HIS A 41 12.02 -19.25 9.64
C HIS A 41 13.24 -18.72 10.42
N ALA A 42 13.16 -17.51 10.98
CA ALA A 42 14.24 -16.90 11.76
C ALA A 42 14.58 -17.71 13.02
N LYS A 43 13.58 -18.26 13.73
CA LYS A 43 13.81 -19.15 14.88
C LYS A 43 14.51 -20.46 14.48
N GLY A 44 14.11 -21.05 13.35
CA GLY A 44 14.71 -22.27 12.81
C GLY A 44 16.18 -22.09 12.41
N GLU A 45 16.55 -20.95 11.88
CA GLU A 45 17.93 -20.59 11.56
C GLU A 45 18.79 -20.39 12.84
N HIS A 46 18.23 -19.72 13.86
CA HIS A 46 18.91 -19.55 15.16
C HIS A 46 19.14 -20.87 15.87
N ALA A 47 18.20 -21.80 15.83
CA ALA A 47 18.38 -23.13 16.43
C ALA A 47 19.51 -23.92 15.75
N LYS A 48 19.62 -23.88 14.44
CA LYS A 48 20.71 -24.52 13.67
C LYS A 48 22.07 -23.88 13.92
N GLY A 49 22.13 -22.56 14.17
CA GLY A 49 23.36 -21.83 14.48
C GLY A 49 23.92 -22.18 15.86
N GLN A 50 23.05 -22.43 16.83
CA GLN A 50 23.48 -22.82 18.20
C GLN A 50 24.04 -24.24 18.28
N ASP A 51 23.60 -25.16 17.45
CA ASP A 51 24.16 -26.52 17.35
C ASP A 51 25.55 -26.57 16.67
N ALA A 52 25.96 -25.51 15.99
CA ALA A 52 27.23 -25.38 15.29
C ALA A 52 28.37 -24.74 16.15
N GLU A 53 28.05 -24.10 17.27
CA GLU A 53 29.01 -23.44 18.16
C GLU A 53 29.47 -24.36 19.32
N GLY A 54 29.84 -25.59 19.00
CA GLY A 54 30.62 -26.49 19.87
C GLY A 54 32.12 -26.30 19.69
N TRP A 55 32.63 -25.08 19.55
CA TRP A 55 34.05 -24.79 19.45
C TRP A 55 34.55 -24.09 20.71
N HIS A 56 35.33 -24.84 21.53
CA HIS A 56 36.04 -24.30 22.67
C HIS A 56 37.24 -23.48 22.18
N ALA A 57 37.31 -22.21 22.54
CA ALA A 57 38.50 -21.38 22.38
C ALA A 57 39.57 -21.80 23.39
N PRO A 58 40.86 -21.91 23.00
CA PRO A 58 41.94 -22.16 23.95
C PRO A 58 42.27 -20.91 24.77
N ASP A 59 42.58 -21.13 26.04
CA ASP A 59 42.99 -20.14 27.03
C ASP A 59 44.14 -19.23 26.53
N ALA A 60 43.92 -17.92 26.54
CA ALA A 60 44.98 -16.94 26.33
C ALA A 60 45.57 -16.52 27.67
N GLN A 61 46.78 -16.96 27.93
CA GLN A 61 47.61 -16.53 29.06
C GLN A 61 48.12 -15.10 28.87
N SER A 62 48.09 -14.40 30.02
CA SER A 62 48.66 -13.10 30.38
C SER A 62 49.91 -12.62 29.64
N ALA A 63 49.91 -11.31 29.29
CA ALA A 63 51.14 -10.52 29.21
C ALA A 63 50.84 -9.01 29.47
N GLY A 64 51.41 -8.50 30.56
CA GLY A 64 52.27 -7.32 30.63
C GLY A 64 51.62 -5.93 30.58
N ASP A 65 51.67 -5.28 31.77
CA ASP A 65 51.47 -3.84 31.96
C ASP A 65 52.45 -2.97 31.15
N SER A 66 51.95 -1.89 30.57
CA SER A 66 52.75 -0.69 30.32
C SER A 66 51.89 0.56 30.47
N GLU A 67 52.21 1.37 31.48
CA GLU A 67 51.66 2.70 31.71
C GLU A 67 52.08 3.69 30.59
N ALA A 68 51.12 4.41 30.07
CA ALA A 68 51.36 5.65 29.38
C ALA A 68 50.24 6.66 29.72
N GLY A 69 50.61 7.77 30.36
CA GLY A 69 49.73 8.85 30.79
C GLY A 69 49.09 9.55 29.61
N GLY A 70 47.74 9.64 29.63
CA GLY A 70 46.94 10.41 28.69
C GLY A 70 45.80 11.07 29.44
N SER A 71 45.69 12.40 29.28
CA SER A 71 44.66 13.28 29.84
C SER A 71 43.27 12.74 29.52
N THR A 72 42.53 12.35 30.54
CA THR A 72 41.15 11.85 30.41
C THR A 72 40.17 13.00 30.29
N ILE A 73 39.72 13.31 29.08
CA ILE A 73 38.53 14.13 28.88
C ILE A 73 37.32 13.28 29.28
N ARG A 74 36.70 13.62 30.41
CA ARG A 74 35.43 12.98 30.82
C ARG A 74 34.30 13.51 29.94
N PHE A 75 33.87 12.69 28.97
CA PHE A 75 32.57 12.93 28.34
C PHE A 75 31.47 12.52 29.33
N THR A 76 30.70 13.51 29.78
CA THR A 76 29.42 13.22 30.45
C THR A 76 28.50 12.54 29.43
N ALA A 77 28.00 11.35 29.75
CA ALA A 77 27.04 10.65 28.90
C ALA A 77 25.83 11.57 28.63
N PRO A 78 25.34 11.65 27.38
CA PRO A 78 24.14 12.41 27.10
C PRO A 78 22.97 11.85 27.94
N PRO A 79 22.01 12.71 28.36
CA PRO A 79 20.85 12.25 29.10
C PRO A 79 20.17 11.10 28.35
N ALA A 80 19.74 10.08 29.09
CA ALA A 80 19.04 8.92 28.50
C ALA A 80 17.87 9.40 27.64
N ALA A 81 17.81 8.94 26.40
CA ALA A 81 16.68 9.21 25.52
C ALA A 81 15.37 8.80 26.22
N PRO A 82 14.28 9.57 26.07
CA PRO A 82 13.00 9.16 26.62
C PRO A 82 12.63 7.76 26.10
N PRO A 83 11.97 6.93 26.94
CA PRO A 83 11.57 5.59 26.53
C PRO A 83 10.76 5.69 25.24
N ALA A 84 11.15 4.88 24.26
CA ALA A 84 10.41 4.79 22.99
C ALA A 84 8.94 4.41 23.31
N PRO A 85 7.96 4.98 22.62
CA PRO A 85 6.58 4.59 22.80
C PRO A 85 6.46 3.08 22.60
N PRO A 86 5.55 2.39 23.33
CA PRO A 86 5.37 0.95 23.20
C PRO A 86 5.14 0.61 21.73
N ARG A 87 6.01 -0.25 21.18
CA ARG A 87 5.86 -0.70 19.79
C ARG A 87 4.53 -1.45 19.68
N PRO A 88 3.71 -1.16 18.66
CA PRO A 88 2.57 -2.01 18.33
C PRO A 88 3.06 -3.45 18.22
N ALA A 89 2.20 -4.42 18.52
CA ALA A 89 2.54 -5.84 18.39
C ALA A 89 3.12 -6.08 16.99
N GLU A 90 4.41 -6.37 16.90
CA GLU A 90 5.10 -6.50 15.61
C GLU A 90 4.42 -7.59 14.78
N GLY A 91 4.16 -7.31 13.52
CA GLY A 91 3.52 -8.25 12.58
C GLY A 91 2.01 -8.40 12.71
N ARG A 92 1.32 -7.46 13.36
CA ARG A 92 -0.16 -7.46 13.48
C ARG A 92 -0.75 -6.11 13.06
N PHE A 93 -1.94 -6.15 12.46
CA PHE A 93 -2.67 -4.95 12.10
C PHE A 93 -3.32 -4.28 13.30
N VAL A 94 -3.01 -3.01 13.49
CA VAL A 94 -3.75 -2.13 14.38
C VAL A 94 -4.83 -1.43 13.57
N ARG A 95 -6.10 -1.59 13.96
CA ARG A 95 -7.26 -1.02 13.28
C ARG A 95 -7.73 0.23 14.01
N THR A 96 -7.82 1.35 13.28
CA THR A 96 -8.31 2.63 13.78
C THR A 96 -9.52 3.06 12.98
N THR A 97 -10.66 3.14 13.63
CA THR A 97 -11.90 3.66 13.02
C THR A 97 -11.82 5.19 12.95
N TRP A 98 -12.27 5.76 11.84
CA TRP A 98 -12.39 7.19 11.68
C TRP A 98 -13.75 7.56 11.09
N SER A 99 -14.23 8.76 11.39
CA SER A 99 -15.47 9.31 10.89
C SER A 99 -15.21 10.57 10.06
N ARG A 100 -16.12 10.84 9.12
CA ARG A 100 -16.11 12.05 8.29
C ARG A 100 -17.38 12.85 8.62
N PRO A 101 -17.26 13.94 9.40
CA PRO A 101 -18.39 14.86 9.60
C PRO A 101 -18.63 15.66 8.31
N THR A 102 -19.88 15.97 8.01
CA THR A 102 -20.25 16.95 6.98
C THR A 102 -20.18 18.37 7.56
N PRO A 103 -20.20 19.44 6.74
CA PRO A 103 -20.11 20.82 7.22
C PRO A 103 -21.21 21.22 8.22
N ASP A 104 -22.37 20.59 8.15
CA ASP A 104 -23.49 20.79 9.10
C ASP A 104 -23.40 19.93 10.36
N GLY A 105 -22.30 19.14 10.52
CA GLY A 105 -22.08 18.25 11.66
C GLY A 105 -22.77 16.90 11.57
N SER A 106 -23.50 16.60 10.50
CA SER A 106 -24.09 15.28 10.28
C SER A 106 -23.04 14.26 9.84
N SER A 107 -23.43 12.98 9.78
CA SER A 107 -22.52 11.92 9.35
C SER A 107 -22.28 11.97 7.84
N GLY A 108 -21.04 12.02 7.42
CA GLY A 108 -20.59 11.82 6.04
C GLY A 108 -19.92 10.46 5.82
N GLY A 109 -20.16 9.50 6.73
CA GLY A 109 -19.56 8.17 6.70
C GLY A 109 -18.23 8.12 7.44
N GLY A 110 -17.34 7.25 6.99
CA GLY A 110 -16.05 7.03 7.62
C GLY A 110 -15.34 5.80 7.06
N GLY A 111 -14.43 5.25 7.86
CA GLY A 111 -13.68 4.08 7.46
C GLY A 111 -12.90 3.44 8.59
N VAL A 112 -12.11 2.44 8.22
CA VAL A 112 -11.18 1.74 9.10
C VAL A 112 -9.81 1.72 8.43
N MET A 113 -8.86 2.41 9.03
CA MET A 113 -7.44 2.35 8.70
C MET A 113 -6.83 1.17 9.47
N SER A 114 -6.20 0.25 8.77
CA SER A 114 -5.48 -0.87 9.34
C SER A 114 -4.00 -0.74 8.99
N VAL A 115 -3.12 -0.64 9.99
CA VAL A 115 -1.68 -0.46 9.79
C VAL A 115 -0.92 -1.56 10.51
N LEU A 116 0.02 -2.19 9.81
CA LEU A 116 0.94 -3.19 10.34
C LEU A 116 2.37 -2.69 10.18
N HIS A 117 3.18 -2.92 11.23
CA HIS A 117 4.63 -2.82 11.23
C HIS A 117 5.21 -4.17 11.64
N GLY A 118 6.14 -4.72 10.86
CA GLY A 118 6.67 -6.05 11.10
C GLY A 118 8.08 -6.27 10.57
N GLY A 119 8.49 -7.52 10.56
CA GLY A 119 9.80 -7.98 10.10
C GLY A 119 9.91 -8.00 8.57
N VAL A 120 8.84 -8.32 7.88
CA VAL A 120 8.73 -8.34 6.41
C VAL A 120 8.18 -7.02 5.90
N PHE A 121 7.02 -6.62 6.41
CA PHE A 121 6.38 -5.34 6.09
C PHE A 121 6.89 -4.27 7.05
N GLU A 122 7.79 -3.39 6.58
CA GLU A 122 8.21 -2.27 7.41
C GLU A 122 7.05 -1.36 7.76
N LYS A 123 6.15 -1.16 6.79
CA LYS A 123 4.84 -0.57 6.98
C LYS A 123 3.91 -1.02 5.86
N VAL A 124 2.75 -1.53 6.21
CA VAL A 124 1.65 -1.71 5.28
C VAL A 124 0.38 -1.09 5.85
N GLY A 125 -0.32 -0.34 5.02
CA GLY A 125 -1.61 0.24 5.38
C GLY A 125 -2.71 -0.30 4.47
N VAL A 126 -3.83 -0.73 5.06
CA VAL A 126 -5.05 -1.12 4.35
C VAL A 126 -6.20 -0.29 4.90
N ASN A 127 -6.74 0.59 4.08
CA ASN A 127 -7.85 1.47 4.46
C ASN A 127 -9.11 1.10 3.68
N VAL A 128 -10.21 0.90 4.38
CA VAL A 128 -11.55 0.77 3.78
C VAL A 128 -12.38 1.95 4.24
N SER A 129 -13.07 2.58 3.30
CA SER A 129 -13.96 3.70 3.60
C SER A 129 -15.28 3.58 2.86
N THR A 130 -16.34 4.09 3.51
CA THR A 130 -17.63 4.34 2.89
C THR A 130 -18.06 5.74 3.29
N VAL A 131 -18.10 6.65 2.35
CA VAL A 131 -18.34 8.08 2.58
C VAL A 131 -19.43 8.60 1.65
N TRP A 132 -20.14 9.61 2.10
CA TRP A 132 -21.17 10.31 1.34
C TRP A 132 -21.23 11.79 1.71
N GLY A 133 -21.92 12.56 0.92
CA GLY A 133 -22.05 14.00 1.13
C GLY A 133 -22.33 14.72 -0.18
N GLU A 134 -21.91 15.97 -0.25
CA GLU A 134 -22.05 16.82 -1.43
C GLU A 134 -20.67 17.33 -1.88
N PHE A 135 -20.48 17.36 -3.19
CA PHE A 135 -19.31 18.01 -3.78
C PHE A 135 -19.45 19.53 -3.71
N SER A 136 -18.36 20.23 -3.46
CA SER A 136 -18.33 21.69 -3.57
C SER A 136 -18.64 22.15 -5.01
N PRO A 137 -19.10 23.40 -5.19
CA PRO A 137 -19.39 23.94 -6.53
C PRO A 137 -18.23 23.81 -7.52
N GLU A 138 -17.00 23.91 -7.04
CA GLU A 138 -15.78 23.81 -7.85
C GLU A 138 -15.50 22.37 -8.32
N PHE A 139 -15.79 21.39 -7.47
CA PHE A 139 -15.54 19.97 -7.78
C PHE A 139 -16.65 19.34 -8.60
N ARG A 140 -17.93 19.68 -8.33
CA ARG A 140 -19.06 19.04 -9.01
C ARG A 140 -19.03 19.18 -10.53
N ALA A 141 -18.46 20.28 -11.04
CA ALA A 141 -18.33 20.50 -12.49
C ALA A 141 -17.36 19.52 -13.18
N GLN A 142 -16.50 18.86 -12.39
CA GLN A 142 -15.49 17.92 -12.88
C GLN A 142 -15.89 16.45 -12.67
N ILE A 143 -16.99 16.21 -11.92
CA ILE A 143 -17.42 14.85 -11.55
C ILE A 143 -18.67 14.47 -12.36
N PRO A 144 -18.61 13.41 -13.16
CA PRO A 144 -19.76 12.97 -13.95
C PRO A 144 -21.01 12.73 -13.10
N GLY A 145 -22.13 13.31 -13.49
CA GLY A 145 -23.40 13.17 -12.80
C GLY A 145 -23.57 14.02 -11.55
N ALA A 146 -22.58 14.88 -11.22
CA ALA A 146 -22.69 15.83 -10.11
C ALA A 146 -23.05 17.26 -10.57
N GLU A 147 -23.24 17.47 -11.86
CA GLU A 147 -23.47 18.81 -12.46
C GLU A 147 -24.72 19.50 -11.89
N HIS A 148 -25.79 18.75 -11.68
CA HIS A 148 -27.08 19.25 -11.19
C HIS A 148 -27.43 18.78 -9.79
N ASP A 149 -26.96 17.60 -9.38
CA ASP A 149 -27.12 17.04 -8.04
C ASP A 149 -25.72 16.78 -7.44
N PRO A 150 -25.28 17.58 -6.45
CA PRO A 150 -23.93 17.49 -5.91
C PRO A 150 -23.72 16.25 -5.01
N ARG A 151 -24.78 15.50 -4.70
CA ARG A 151 -24.70 14.36 -3.78
C ARG A 151 -23.88 13.23 -4.35
N PHE A 152 -23.10 12.61 -3.50
CA PHE A 152 -22.31 11.43 -3.84
C PHE A 152 -22.35 10.38 -2.74
N TRP A 153 -22.07 9.17 -3.14
CA TRP A 153 -21.69 8.05 -2.28
C TRP A 153 -20.47 7.36 -2.88
N ALA A 154 -19.49 7.03 -2.04
CA ALA A 154 -18.30 6.32 -2.48
C ALA A 154 -17.89 5.29 -1.44
N SER A 155 -17.49 4.11 -1.90
CA SER A 155 -16.85 3.10 -1.06
C SER A 155 -15.66 2.50 -1.79
N GLY A 156 -14.63 2.10 -1.03
CA GLY A 156 -13.44 1.51 -1.61
C GLY A 156 -12.45 1.02 -0.59
N ILE A 157 -11.47 0.30 -1.12
CA ILE A 157 -10.29 -0.16 -0.40
C ILE A 157 -9.05 0.44 -1.05
N SER A 158 -8.06 0.83 -0.23
CA SER A 158 -6.74 1.29 -0.66
C SER A 158 -5.67 0.61 0.19
N LEU A 159 -4.59 0.17 -0.46
CA LEU A 159 -3.47 -0.50 0.19
C LEU A 159 -2.16 0.04 -0.36
N VAL A 160 -1.19 0.27 0.53
CA VAL A 160 0.21 0.48 0.16
C VAL A 160 1.09 -0.33 1.10
N ALA A 161 2.01 -1.11 0.53
CA ALA A 161 2.98 -1.92 1.25
C ALA A 161 4.41 -1.42 0.99
N HIS A 162 5.12 -1.07 2.08
CA HIS A 162 6.54 -0.73 2.07
C HIS A 162 7.31 -1.82 2.82
N MET A 163 8.25 -2.45 2.14
CA MET A 163 8.90 -3.68 2.59
C MET A 163 10.21 -3.37 3.30
N ARG A 164 10.56 -4.14 4.33
CA ARG A 164 11.84 -3.98 5.02
C ARG A 164 13.01 -4.36 4.10
N SER A 165 12.92 -5.51 3.43
CA SER A 165 13.93 -5.92 2.46
C SER A 165 13.85 -5.12 1.16
N PRO A 166 14.95 -4.57 0.64
CA PRO A 166 15.01 -3.95 -0.68
C PRO A 166 14.81 -4.94 -1.85
N ARG A 167 14.90 -6.24 -1.59
CA ARG A 167 14.66 -7.31 -2.57
C ARG A 167 13.18 -7.52 -2.85
N VAL A 168 12.31 -7.16 -1.89
CA VAL A 168 10.86 -7.27 -2.05
C VAL A 168 10.33 -5.93 -2.60
N PRO A 169 9.59 -5.95 -3.72
CA PRO A 169 9.01 -4.73 -4.27
C PRO A 169 7.96 -4.12 -3.32
N ALA A 170 7.85 -2.79 -3.32
CA ALA A 170 6.67 -2.14 -2.78
C ALA A 170 5.48 -2.34 -3.72
N ALA A 171 4.26 -2.24 -3.21
CA ALA A 171 3.05 -2.35 -4.01
C ALA A 171 1.97 -1.40 -3.54
N HIS A 172 1.18 -0.94 -4.51
CA HIS A 172 -0.05 -0.20 -4.29
C HIS A 172 -1.22 -0.95 -4.92
N PHE A 173 -2.36 -0.88 -4.28
CA PHE A 173 -3.61 -1.42 -4.78
C PHE A 173 -4.77 -0.55 -4.30
N ASN A 174 -5.73 -0.30 -5.17
CA ASN A 174 -7.04 0.23 -4.77
C ASN A 174 -8.14 -0.26 -5.69
N THR A 175 -9.35 -0.36 -5.16
CA THR A 175 -10.58 -0.46 -5.96
C THR A 175 -11.68 0.32 -5.25
N ARG A 176 -12.55 0.95 -6.04
CA ARG A 176 -13.61 1.81 -5.53
C ARG A 176 -14.86 1.75 -6.40
N MET A 177 -15.98 2.07 -5.80
CA MET A 177 -17.25 2.37 -6.43
C MET A 177 -17.67 3.78 -6.07
N LEU A 178 -18.06 4.60 -7.04
CA LEU A 178 -18.59 5.95 -6.84
C LEU A 178 -19.96 6.07 -7.50
N VAL A 179 -20.89 6.68 -6.80
CA VAL A 179 -22.28 6.89 -7.24
C VAL A 179 -22.65 8.36 -7.04
N THR A 180 -23.09 8.98 -8.11
CA THR A 180 -23.76 10.29 -8.18
C THR A 180 -25.16 10.08 -8.77
N THR A 181 -25.62 10.90 -9.72
CA THR A 181 -26.72 10.52 -10.63
C THR A 181 -26.29 9.47 -11.66
N LYS A 182 -24.98 9.24 -11.77
CA LYS A 182 -24.33 8.14 -12.49
C LYS A 182 -23.65 7.21 -11.48
N GLY A 183 -23.00 6.16 -11.97
CA GLY A 183 -22.18 5.30 -11.15
C GLY A 183 -21.09 4.64 -11.97
N TRP A 184 -19.95 4.34 -11.34
CA TRP A 184 -18.83 3.66 -11.99
C TRP A 184 -17.89 3.03 -10.97
N PHE A 185 -17.01 2.20 -11.47
CA PHE A 185 -15.90 1.64 -10.72
C PHE A 185 -14.57 2.25 -11.16
N GLY A 186 -13.59 2.18 -10.28
CA GLY A 186 -12.22 2.56 -10.57
C GLY A 186 -11.26 1.79 -9.67
N GLY A 187 -10.00 1.72 -10.07
CA GLY A 187 -8.99 1.04 -9.28
C GLY A 187 -7.80 0.59 -10.10
N GLY A 188 -7.10 -0.38 -9.53
CA GLY A 188 -5.92 -1.00 -10.10
C GLY A 188 -4.93 -1.42 -9.05
N GLY A 189 -3.78 -1.89 -9.51
CA GLY A 189 -2.65 -2.22 -8.67
C GLY A 189 -1.37 -2.09 -9.46
N ASP A 190 -0.29 -1.69 -8.80
CA ASP A 190 1.02 -1.54 -9.41
C ASP A 190 2.13 -1.99 -8.49
N LEU A 191 3.19 -2.51 -9.09
CA LEU A 191 4.37 -3.04 -8.44
C LEU A 191 5.54 -2.05 -8.57
N THR A 192 6.26 -1.81 -7.47
CA THR A 192 7.40 -0.88 -7.44
C THR A 192 8.65 -1.61 -6.91
N PRO A 193 9.36 -2.36 -7.75
CA PRO A 193 10.68 -2.86 -7.43
C PRO A 193 11.67 -1.72 -7.23
N MET A 194 12.65 -1.92 -6.36
CA MET A 194 13.68 -0.90 -6.12
C MET A 194 14.63 -0.75 -7.31
N ARG A 195 14.91 -1.85 -8.02
CA ARG A 195 15.75 -1.90 -9.22
C ARG A 195 14.97 -2.53 -10.37
N LEU A 196 14.50 -1.71 -11.30
CA LEU A 196 13.69 -2.18 -12.45
C LEU A 196 14.50 -3.04 -13.44
N ASP A 197 15.83 -2.86 -13.48
CA ASP A 197 16.77 -3.55 -14.35
C ASP A 197 17.28 -4.90 -13.80
N ALA A 198 16.94 -5.22 -12.55
CA ALA A 198 17.37 -6.48 -11.95
C ALA A 198 16.54 -7.65 -12.48
N PRO A 199 17.19 -8.81 -12.83
CA PRO A 199 16.46 -9.97 -13.36
C PRO A 199 15.31 -10.43 -12.47
N GLU A 200 15.53 -10.48 -11.17
CA GLU A 200 14.51 -10.86 -10.17
C GLU A 200 13.30 -9.91 -10.17
N ALA A 201 13.54 -8.61 -10.38
CA ALA A 201 12.47 -7.62 -10.48
C ALA A 201 11.68 -7.74 -11.77
N MET A 202 12.35 -8.12 -12.86
CA MET A 202 11.70 -8.40 -14.15
C MET A 202 10.80 -9.64 -14.07
N ASP A 203 11.25 -10.70 -13.38
CA ASP A 203 10.46 -11.91 -13.14
C ASP A 203 9.23 -11.63 -12.28
N ASP A 204 9.40 -10.86 -11.21
CA ASP A 204 8.30 -10.46 -10.31
C ASP A 204 7.28 -9.57 -11.05
N ALA A 205 7.76 -8.63 -11.88
CA ALA A 205 6.91 -7.81 -12.72
C ALA A 205 6.14 -8.64 -13.75
N ALA A 206 6.80 -9.61 -14.40
CA ALA A 206 6.15 -10.50 -15.36
C ALA A 206 5.04 -11.35 -14.72
N ASP A 207 5.30 -11.90 -13.53
CA ASP A 207 4.33 -12.67 -12.74
C ASP A 207 3.13 -11.80 -12.32
N PHE A 208 3.39 -10.60 -11.80
CA PHE A 208 2.35 -9.64 -11.44
C PHE A 208 1.48 -9.25 -12.63
N HIS A 209 2.10 -8.89 -13.74
CA HIS A 209 1.40 -8.53 -14.98
C HIS A 209 0.58 -9.70 -15.54
N ALA A 210 1.11 -10.93 -15.53
CA ALA A 210 0.41 -12.12 -16.00
C ALA A 210 -0.87 -12.37 -15.19
N THR A 211 -0.80 -12.22 -13.86
CA THR A 211 -1.95 -12.42 -12.96
C THR A 211 -3.05 -11.38 -13.22
N PHE A 212 -2.69 -10.09 -13.34
CA PHE A 212 -3.65 -9.03 -13.67
C PHE A 212 -4.21 -9.17 -15.09
N LYS A 213 -3.36 -9.60 -16.05
CA LYS A 213 -3.83 -9.89 -17.40
C LYS A 213 -4.87 -10.99 -17.41
N ALA A 214 -4.63 -12.09 -16.70
CA ALA A 214 -5.58 -13.18 -16.60
C ALA A 214 -6.91 -12.74 -15.97
N ALA A 215 -6.87 -11.83 -14.97
CA ALA A 215 -8.08 -11.26 -14.40
C ALA A 215 -8.85 -10.40 -15.42
N CYS A 216 -8.16 -9.54 -16.17
CA CYS A 216 -8.75 -8.71 -17.22
C CYS A 216 -9.36 -9.55 -18.36
N ASP A 217 -8.63 -10.56 -18.85
CA ASP A 217 -9.02 -11.37 -20.00
C ASP A 217 -10.30 -12.18 -19.76
N ARG A 218 -10.63 -12.50 -18.50
CA ARG A 218 -11.91 -13.15 -18.15
C ARG A 218 -13.13 -12.28 -18.44
N HIS A 219 -12.95 -10.96 -18.49
CA HIS A 219 -14.03 -10.00 -18.72
C HIS A 219 -13.96 -9.38 -20.11
N ASN A 220 -12.78 -8.93 -20.53
CA ASN A 220 -12.58 -8.36 -21.86
C ASN A 220 -11.07 -8.38 -22.22
N PRO A 221 -10.68 -8.92 -23.38
CA PRO A 221 -9.27 -8.99 -23.79
C PRO A 221 -8.62 -7.61 -24.04
N HIS A 222 -9.41 -6.54 -24.19
CA HIS A 222 -8.91 -5.16 -24.32
C HIS A 222 -8.61 -4.50 -22.98
N TYR A 223 -9.14 -5.00 -21.85
CA TYR A 223 -8.95 -4.35 -20.56
C TYR A 223 -7.47 -4.28 -20.15
N TYR A 224 -6.75 -5.38 -20.27
CA TYR A 224 -5.35 -5.38 -19.84
C TYR A 224 -4.48 -4.40 -20.65
N PRO A 225 -4.42 -4.43 -21.99
CA PRO A 225 -3.60 -3.48 -22.73
C PRO A 225 -3.98 -2.01 -22.47
N ASP A 226 -5.28 -1.71 -22.39
CA ASP A 226 -5.76 -0.34 -22.18
C ASP A 226 -5.43 0.16 -20.77
N PHE A 227 -5.69 -0.66 -19.75
CA PHE A 227 -5.48 -0.29 -18.36
C PHE A 227 -4.00 -0.31 -17.96
N LYS A 228 -3.19 -1.18 -18.58
CA LYS A 228 -1.73 -1.12 -18.45
C LYS A 228 -1.17 0.17 -19.02
N ALA A 229 -1.54 0.51 -20.24
CA ALA A 229 -1.09 1.75 -20.87
C ALA A 229 -1.54 3.00 -20.07
N TRP A 230 -2.71 2.94 -19.42
CA TRP A 230 -3.16 4.00 -18.53
C TRP A 230 -2.34 4.05 -17.24
N CYS A 231 -2.06 2.90 -16.63
CA CYS A 231 -1.21 2.78 -15.45
C CYS A 231 0.19 3.36 -15.70
N ASP A 232 0.82 3.01 -16.81
CA ASP A 232 2.16 3.50 -17.17
C ASP A 232 2.20 5.03 -17.29
N ARG A 233 1.17 5.64 -17.89
CA ARG A 233 1.06 7.11 -17.98
C ARG A 233 0.74 7.76 -16.64
N TYR A 234 -0.12 7.14 -15.84
CA TYR A 234 -0.56 7.70 -14.57
C TYR A 234 0.55 7.75 -13.53
N PHE A 235 1.32 6.67 -13.40
CA PHE A 235 2.41 6.53 -12.42
C PHE A 235 3.77 6.97 -12.95
N PHE A 236 3.83 7.78 -13.99
CA PHE A 236 5.05 8.41 -14.47
C PHE A 236 5.35 9.68 -13.65
N LEU A 237 6.63 9.91 -13.34
CA LEU A 237 7.12 11.13 -12.67
C LEU A 237 7.71 12.10 -13.70
N PRO A 238 6.94 13.09 -14.18
CA PRO A 238 7.42 13.98 -15.26
C PRO A 238 8.67 14.79 -14.87
N HIS A 239 8.72 15.25 -13.61
CA HIS A 239 9.83 16.04 -13.09
C HIS A 239 11.12 15.23 -12.87
N ARG A 240 11.05 13.91 -12.94
CA ARG A 240 12.19 12.99 -12.90
C ARG A 240 12.43 12.29 -14.23
N ASN A 241 11.49 12.37 -15.17
CA ASN A 241 11.49 11.65 -16.43
C ASN A 241 11.68 10.13 -16.24
N GLU A 242 11.00 9.56 -15.25
CA GLU A 242 11.09 8.13 -14.94
C GLU A 242 9.75 7.55 -14.50
N PRO A 243 9.50 6.23 -14.68
CA PRO A 243 8.34 5.56 -14.12
C PRO A 243 8.51 5.38 -12.61
N ARG A 244 7.40 5.39 -11.85
CA ARG A 244 7.40 5.08 -10.42
C ARG A 244 7.87 3.66 -10.14
N GLY A 245 7.43 2.69 -10.94
CA GLY A 245 7.72 1.27 -10.79
C GLY A 245 7.54 0.50 -12.09
N ALA A 246 7.36 -0.81 -11.98
CA ALA A 246 7.11 -1.71 -13.10
C ALA A 246 5.70 -1.57 -13.69
N GLY A 247 4.81 -0.83 -13.01
CA GLY A 247 3.43 -0.67 -13.41
C GLY A 247 2.52 -1.82 -12.96
N GLY A 248 1.44 -1.99 -13.68
CA GLY A 248 0.36 -2.92 -13.42
C GLY A 248 -0.85 -2.54 -14.26
N ILE A 249 -2.01 -2.33 -13.64
CA ILE A 249 -3.21 -1.79 -14.30
C ILE A 249 -3.78 -0.61 -13.52
N PHE A 250 -4.40 0.32 -14.24
CA PHE A 250 -5.18 1.41 -13.67
C PHE A 250 -6.41 1.70 -14.53
N PHE A 251 -7.59 1.80 -13.92
CA PHE A 251 -8.83 2.17 -14.58
C PHE A 251 -9.65 3.12 -13.71
N ASP A 252 -10.43 3.97 -14.36
CA ASP A 252 -11.36 4.89 -13.73
C ASP A 252 -12.59 5.11 -14.61
N HIS A 253 -13.68 5.61 -14.03
CA HIS A 253 -14.94 5.82 -14.74
C HIS A 253 -15.41 4.57 -15.52
N HIS A 254 -15.10 3.38 -14.98
CA HIS A 254 -15.43 2.13 -15.63
C HIS A 254 -16.92 1.83 -15.46
N PHE A 255 -17.65 1.92 -16.56
CA PHE A 255 -19.05 1.57 -16.68
C PHE A 255 -19.36 1.12 -18.11
N THR A 256 -19.66 -0.18 -18.27
CA THR A 256 -19.96 -0.80 -19.58
C THR A 256 -21.44 -0.81 -19.94
N GLY A 257 -22.30 -0.39 -19.00
CA GLY A 257 -23.76 -0.54 -19.08
C GLY A 257 -24.29 -1.70 -18.24
N ASP A 258 -23.41 -2.62 -17.79
CA ASP A 258 -23.73 -3.72 -16.89
C ASP A 258 -22.96 -3.55 -15.57
N ALA A 259 -23.60 -2.93 -14.59
CA ALA A 259 -22.99 -2.66 -13.28
C ALA A 259 -22.61 -3.94 -12.52
N ALA A 260 -23.30 -5.06 -12.75
CA ALA A 260 -22.98 -6.33 -12.10
C ALA A 260 -21.72 -6.96 -12.70
N ALA A 261 -21.56 -6.91 -14.02
CA ALA A 261 -20.35 -7.35 -14.72
C ALA A 261 -19.15 -6.47 -14.33
N ASP A 262 -19.32 -5.14 -14.26
CA ASP A 262 -18.28 -4.19 -13.86
C ASP A 262 -17.84 -4.40 -12.40
N PHE A 263 -18.79 -4.73 -11.52
CA PHE A 263 -18.48 -5.10 -10.14
C PHE A 263 -17.74 -6.45 -10.06
N ALA A 264 -18.13 -7.43 -10.86
CA ALA A 264 -17.43 -8.72 -10.92
C ALA A 264 -15.98 -8.55 -11.38
N PHE A 265 -15.73 -7.73 -12.41
CA PHE A 265 -14.38 -7.34 -12.82
C PHE A 265 -13.60 -6.66 -11.68
N THR A 266 -14.19 -5.69 -11.00
CA THR A 266 -13.56 -4.99 -9.87
C THR A 266 -13.16 -5.94 -8.75
N ARG A 267 -13.98 -6.96 -8.46
CA ARG A 267 -13.66 -8.02 -7.49
C ARG A 267 -12.51 -8.90 -7.95
N ASP A 268 -12.48 -9.28 -9.21
CA ASP A 268 -11.41 -10.09 -9.79
C ASP A 268 -10.05 -9.37 -9.79
N VAL A 269 -10.04 -8.06 -9.96
CA VAL A 269 -8.85 -7.21 -9.77
C VAL A 269 -8.34 -7.28 -8.32
N GLY A 270 -9.24 -7.26 -7.33
CA GLY A 270 -8.89 -7.43 -5.93
C GLY A 270 -8.28 -8.80 -5.62
N LEU A 271 -8.88 -9.85 -6.16
CA LEU A 271 -8.39 -11.23 -6.00
C LEU A 271 -7.04 -11.44 -6.71
N ALA A 272 -6.83 -10.81 -7.86
CA ALA A 272 -5.55 -10.86 -8.57
C ALA A 272 -4.41 -10.26 -7.74
N PHE A 273 -4.66 -9.14 -7.04
CA PHE A 273 -3.67 -8.55 -6.13
C PHE A 273 -3.41 -9.47 -4.92
N LEU A 274 -4.47 -10.00 -4.30
CA LEU A 274 -4.39 -10.92 -3.16
C LEU A 274 -3.60 -12.20 -3.50
N ASP A 275 -3.61 -12.65 -4.75
CA ASP A 275 -2.81 -13.78 -5.22
C ASP A 275 -1.36 -13.36 -5.56
N ALA A 276 -1.17 -12.37 -6.42
CA ALA A 276 0.14 -12.04 -6.99
C ALA A 276 1.11 -11.49 -5.95
N PHE A 277 0.71 -10.47 -5.19
CA PHE A 277 1.64 -9.76 -4.31
C PHE A 277 2.15 -10.63 -3.15
N PRO A 278 1.30 -11.35 -2.38
CA PRO A 278 1.78 -12.25 -1.34
C PRO A 278 2.72 -13.35 -1.86
N ARG A 279 2.50 -13.85 -3.08
CA ARG A 279 3.37 -14.86 -3.71
C ARG A 279 4.77 -14.29 -3.99
N ILE A 280 4.85 -13.06 -4.49
CA ILE A 280 6.11 -12.35 -4.72
C ILE A 280 6.83 -12.08 -3.39
N VAL A 281 6.11 -11.61 -2.36
CA VAL A 281 6.68 -11.37 -1.03
C VAL A 281 7.32 -12.64 -0.47
N ARG A 282 6.59 -13.77 -0.46
CA ARG A 282 7.11 -15.05 0.05
C ARG A 282 8.34 -15.54 -0.73
N ARG A 283 8.42 -15.27 -2.02
CA ARG A 283 9.55 -15.64 -2.88
C ARG A 283 10.83 -14.89 -2.50
N ARG A 284 10.71 -13.61 -2.12
CA ARG A 284 11.83 -12.67 -1.97
C ARG A 284 12.19 -12.32 -0.52
N MET A 285 11.28 -12.53 0.45
CA MET A 285 11.45 -12.03 1.81
C MET A 285 12.66 -12.57 2.56
N ALA A 286 13.13 -13.77 2.21
CA ALA A 286 14.30 -14.41 2.82
C ALA A 286 15.62 -14.15 2.05
N GLU A 287 15.58 -13.44 0.91
CA GLU A 287 16.79 -13.15 0.14
C GLU A 287 17.69 -12.17 0.90
N PRO A 288 19.01 -12.46 0.97
CA PRO A 288 19.96 -11.57 1.64
C PRO A 288 20.13 -10.27 0.82
N TRP A 289 20.40 -9.20 1.51
CA TRP A 289 20.63 -7.89 0.90
C TRP A 289 21.73 -7.10 1.60
N ALA A 290 22.36 -6.17 0.89
CA ALA A 290 23.46 -5.36 1.38
C ALA A 290 22.99 -3.96 1.83
N PRO A 291 23.75 -3.26 2.73
CA PRO A 291 23.42 -1.90 3.17
C PRO A 291 23.25 -0.89 1.99
N ALA A 292 24.00 -1.05 0.92
CA ALA A 292 23.89 -0.19 -0.28
C ALA A 292 22.52 -0.36 -0.98
N GLU A 293 21.92 -1.55 -0.92
CA GLU A 293 20.58 -1.79 -1.49
C GLU A 293 19.50 -1.14 -0.63
N ARG A 294 19.68 -1.15 0.70
CA ARG A 294 18.80 -0.41 1.61
C ARG A 294 18.87 1.09 1.36
N GLU A 295 20.06 1.64 1.20
CA GLU A 295 20.22 3.06 0.85
C GLU A 295 19.50 3.41 -0.45
N HIS A 296 19.67 2.60 -1.48
CA HIS A 296 18.97 2.76 -2.75
C HIS A 296 17.44 2.69 -2.57
N GLN A 297 16.94 1.75 -1.75
CA GLN A 297 15.51 1.65 -1.44
C GLN A 297 14.97 2.95 -0.81
N LEU A 298 15.70 3.55 0.13
CA LEU A 298 15.28 4.80 0.77
C LEU A 298 15.19 5.96 -0.23
N ILE A 299 16.11 6.02 -1.19
CA ILE A 299 16.07 7.00 -2.29
C ILE A 299 14.85 6.74 -3.21
N ARG A 300 14.60 5.48 -3.59
CA ARG A 300 13.44 5.12 -4.41
C ARG A 300 12.11 5.41 -3.71
N ARG A 301 12.06 5.27 -2.40
CA ARG A 301 10.90 5.69 -1.59
C ARG A 301 10.69 7.20 -1.64
N GLY A 302 11.74 8.01 -1.76
CA GLY A 302 11.62 9.44 -2.03
C GLY A 302 10.82 9.71 -3.31
N ARG A 303 11.08 8.95 -4.40
CA ARG A 303 10.29 9.04 -5.65
C ARG A 303 8.82 8.68 -5.44
N TYR A 304 8.55 7.67 -4.62
CA TYR A 304 7.20 7.28 -4.26
C TYR A 304 6.45 8.41 -3.54
N VAL A 305 7.10 9.07 -2.56
CA VAL A 305 6.54 10.22 -1.83
C VAL A 305 6.29 11.39 -2.78
N GLU A 306 7.25 11.70 -3.65
CA GLU A 306 7.09 12.77 -4.66
C GLU A 306 5.84 12.52 -5.52
N PHE A 307 5.64 11.30 -6.00
CA PHE A 307 4.45 10.98 -6.78
C PHE A 307 3.17 11.20 -5.96
N ASN A 308 3.08 10.63 -4.76
CA ASN A 308 1.87 10.68 -3.95
C ASN A 308 1.48 12.11 -3.54
N LEU A 309 2.45 12.97 -3.23
CA LEU A 309 2.17 14.33 -2.78
C LEU A 309 2.01 15.34 -3.92
N ILE A 310 2.62 15.10 -5.09
CA ILE A 310 2.61 16.07 -6.19
C ILE A 310 1.61 15.68 -7.29
N HIS A 311 1.48 14.39 -7.59
CA HIS A 311 0.79 13.92 -8.79
C HIS A 311 -0.43 13.03 -8.52
N ASP A 312 -0.51 12.37 -7.35
CA ASP A 312 -1.62 11.46 -7.09
C ASP A 312 -2.94 12.18 -6.88
N ARG A 313 -3.83 12.03 -7.84
CA ARG A 313 -5.15 12.68 -7.80
C ARG A 313 -6.00 12.23 -6.61
N GLY A 314 -5.85 10.97 -6.18
CA GLY A 314 -6.57 10.41 -5.04
C GLY A 314 -6.15 11.07 -3.73
N THR A 315 -4.85 11.19 -3.48
CA THR A 315 -4.28 11.88 -2.32
C THR A 315 -4.69 13.35 -2.30
N LEU A 316 -4.50 14.06 -3.43
CA LEU A 316 -4.84 15.48 -3.54
C LEU A 316 -6.35 15.73 -3.35
N PHE A 317 -7.19 14.89 -3.94
CA PHE A 317 -8.64 14.97 -3.76
C PHE A 317 -9.03 14.74 -2.30
N GLY A 318 -8.53 13.67 -1.68
CA GLY A 318 -8.82 13.34 -0.28
C GLY A 318 -8.46 14.48 0.67
N LEU A 319 -7.27 15.05 0.53
CA LEU A 319 -6.81 16.18 1.36
C LEU A 319 -7.66 17.46 1.13
N LYS A 320 -8.03 17.76 -0.12
CA LYS A 320 -8.83 18.94 -0.48
C LYS A 320 -10.31 18.83 -0.08
N THR A 321 -10.83 17.63 0.05
CA THR A 321 -12.26 17.39 0.38
C THR A 321 -12.48 17.08 1.86
N GLY A 322 -11.50 17.33 2.73
CA GLY A 322 -11.63 17.10 4.18
C GLY A 322 -11.64 15.64 4.58
N GLY A 323 -10.94 14.78 3.82
CA GLY A 323 -10.70 13.40 4.19
C GLY A 323 -9.82 13.27 5.43
N ASN A 324 -9.84 12.11 6.08
CA ASN A 324 -8.98 11.85 7.24
C ASN A 324 -7.50 11.81 6.81
N VAL A 325 -6.71 12.77 7.31
CA VAL A 325 -5.31 12.97 6.91
C VAL A 325 -4.46 11.74 7.20
N GLU A 326 -4.62 11.13 8.38
CA GLU A 326 -3.85 9.96 8.79
C GLU A 326 -4.15 8.74 7.89
N ALA A 327 -5.43 8.54 7.55
CA ALA A 327 -5.86 7.47 6.65
C ALA A 327 -5.37 7.69 5.20
N ILE A 328 -5.21 8.94 4.77
CA ILE A 328 -4.67 9.27 3.44
C ILE A 328 -3.16 9.08 3.43
N LEU A 329 -2.45 9.67 4.41
CA LEU A 329 -0.99 9.65 4.48
C LEU A 329 -0.40 8.35 5.03
N MET A 330 -1.23 7.38 5.45
CA MET A 330 -0.74 6.05 5.78
C MET A 330 -0.02 5.37 4.60
N SER A 331 -0.32 5.81 3.36
CA SER A 331 0.33 5.34 2.13
C SER A 331 1.82 5.67 2.02
N LEU A 332 2.30 6.64 2.80
CA LEU A 332 3.70 7.05 2.75
C LEU A 332 4.61 6.07 3.49
N PRO A 333 5.85 5.85 2.99
CA PRO A 333 6.85 5.02 3.66
C PRO A 333 7.28 5.62 5.00
N PRO A 334 7.73 4.79 5.96
CA PRO A 334 8.15 5.28 7.27
C PRO A 334 9.47 6.06 7.25
N GLU A 335 10.33 5.77 6.27
CA GLU A 335 11.65 6.38 6.10
C GLU A 335 11.96 6.56 4.62
N VAL A 336 12.53 7.71 4.27
CA VAL A 336 12.93 8.10 2.91
C VAL A 336 14.25 8.86 2.92
N ARG A 337 14.92 8.93 1.78
CA ARG A 337 16.09 9.80 1.57
C ARG A 337 16.02 10.52 0.24
N TRP A 338 16.51 11.76 0.27
CA TRP A 338 16.87 12.53 -0.92
C TRP A 338 18.37 12.78 -0.86
N PRO A 339 19.16 12.40 -1.89
CA PRO A 339 20.58 12.66 -1.95
C PRO A 339 20.89 14.16 -2.11
#